data_9a90faf271862856e5ba471d40435ec7
#
_entry.id   9a90faf271862856e5ba471d40435ec7
#
_cell.length_a   1.000
_cell.length_b   1.000
_cell.length_c   1.000
_cell.angle_alpha   90.00
_cell.angle_beta   90.00
_cell.angle_gamma   90.00
#
_symmetry.space_group_name_H-M   'P 1'
#
loop_
_entity.id
_entity.type
_entity.pdbx_description
1 polymer ?
#
loop_
_entity_poly.entity_id
_entity_poly.type
_entity_poly.pdbx_seq_one_letter_code
_entity_poly.pdbx_strand_id
1 'polypeptide(L)'
;RDESLDRWITGFWYDAATHHFPLQQNPLLDLLNHRLAKYVAIALAAASLIYGAYKRNARLVTAALLMGLGALVVGVLKSISHHSCPWDLVEYGGKAVSYPLFNAVPADSGPGRCFPGGHASSGFMVMGLFFAFWRERPRLAWTCVALGVVMGLLMGFGRSEEHTSELQSL
;
A
#
# COMPACT_ATOMS: atom_id res chain seq x y z
N ARG A 1 -0.94 1.78 22.39
CA ARG A 1 -1.46 2.47 21.20
C ARG A 1 -2.84 1.91 20.92
N ASP A 2 -3.80 2.80 20.76
CA ASP A 2 -5.18 2.43 20.48
C ASP A 2 -5.28 1.85 19.06
N GLU A 3 -5.49 0.56 18.96
CA GLU A 3 -5.82 -0.13 17.71
C GLU A 3 -7.30 0.09 17.33
N SER A 4 -7.99 0.95 18.08
CA SER A 4 -9.42 1.24 17.92
C SER A 4 -9.76 1.75 16.51
N LEU A 5 -8.88 2.57 15.91
CA LEU A 5 -9.07 3.11 14.57
C LEU A 5 -8.96 2.02 13.50
N ASP A 6 -7.95 1.17 13.59
CA ASP A 6 -7.74 0.06 12.64
C ASP A 6 -8.90 -0.94 12.73
N ARG A 7 -9.34 -1.27 13.95
CA ARG A 7 -10.49 -2.15 14.18
C ARG A 7 -11.79 -1.53 13.70
N TRP A 8 -11.98 -0.23 13.90
CA TRP A 8 -13.14 0.49 13.41
C TRP A 8 -13.21 0.50 11.88
N ILE A 9 -12.11 0.80 11.19
CA ILE A 9 -12.02 0.76 9.72
C ILE A 9 -12.26 -0.66 9.19
N THR A 10 -11.60 -1.66 9.78
CA THR A 10 -11.74 -3.07 9.37
C THR A 10 -13.17 -3.58 9.60
N GLY A 11 -13.82 -3.15 10.68
CA GLY A 11 -15.19 -3.54 11.02
C GLY A 11 -16.25 -3.11 10.00
N PHE A 12 -16.01 -2.05 9.21
CA PHE A 12 -16.93 -1.66 8.12
C PHE A 12 -17.01 -2.70 7.00
N TRP A 13 -15.98 -3.51 6.83
CA TRP A 13 -15.85 -4.45 5.72
C TRP A 13 -16.04 -5.90 6.14
N TYR A 14 -16.13 -6.14 7.46
CA TYR A 14 -16.30 -7.47 8.03
C TYR A 14 -17.79 -7.78 8.28
N ASP A 15 -18.27 -8.85 7.68
CA ASP A 15 -19.60 -9.39 7.98
C ASP A 15 -19.50 -10.40 9.12
N ALA A 16 -19.97 -9.99 10.29
CA ALA A 16 -19.95 -10.81 11.50
C ALA A 16 -20.89 -12.03 11.42
N ALA A 17 -21.90 -12.02 10.55
CA ALA A 17 -22.84 -13.12 10.39
C ALA A 17 -22.23 -14.28 9.58
N THR A 18 -21.41 -13.95 8.58
CA THR A 18 -20.78 -14.94 7.70
C THR A 18 -19.32 -15.21 8.06
N HIS A 19 -18.75 -14.45 9.00
CA HIS A 19 -17.32 -14.47 9.34
C HIS A 19 -16.40 -14.26 8.13
N HIS A 20 -16.84 -13.46 7.15
CA HIS A 20 -16.13 -13.20 5.91
C HIS A 20 -16.06 -11.70 5.58
N PHE A 21 -15.12 -11.35 4.71
CA PHE A 21 -15.02 -10.04 4.06
C PHE A 21 -15.67 -10.14 2.66
N PRO A 22 -16.90 -9.63 2.44
CA PRO A 22 -17.67 -9.88 1.21
C PRO A 22 -16.99 -9.44 -0.09
N LEU A 23 -16.17 -8.38 -0.02
CA LEU A 23 -15.50 -7.81 -1.18
C LEU A 23 -14.11 -8.43 -1.45
N GLN A 24 -13.62 -9.31 -0.57
CA GLN A 24 -12.30 -9.93 -0.65
C GLN A 24 -12.02 -10.66 -1.97
N GLN A 25 -13.05 -11.17 -2.62
CA GLN A 25 -12.93 -11.91 -3.88
C GLN A 25 -13.47 -11.14 -5.09
N ASN A 26 -13.61 -9.81 -4.99
CA ASN A 26 -14.12 -9.02 -6.09
C ASN A 26 -13.03 -8.79 -7.15
N PRO A 27 -13.10 -9.42 -8.36
CA PRO A 27 -12.06 -9.36 -9.36
C PRO A 27 -11.88 -7.94 -9.94
N LEU A 28 -12.91 -7.11 -9.87
CA LEU A 28 -12.83 -5.72 -10.33
C LEU A 28 -12.00 -4.86 -9.37
N LEU A 29 -12.17 -5.08 -8.06
CA LEU A 29 -11.36 -4.40 -7.05
C LEU A 29 -9.90 -4.83 -7.12
N ASP A 30 -9.62 -6.14 -7.30
CA ASP A 30 -8.25 -6.62 -7.52
C ASP A 30 -7.64 -5.96 -8.75
N LEU A 31 -8.34 -5.96 -9.88
CA LEU A 31 -7.83 -5.37 -11.11
C LEU A 31 -7.54 -3.87 -10.96
N LEU A 32 -8.47 -3.10 -10.41
CA LEU A 32 -8.36 -1.64 -10.32
C LEU A 32 -7.38 -1.22 -9.24
N ASN A 33 -7.50 -1.82 -8.06
CA ASN A 33 -6.78 -1.38 -6.87
C ASN A 33 -5.39 -1.98 -6.77
N HIS A 34 -5.25 -3.26 -7.08
CA HIS A 34 -3.98 -3.98 -6.96
C HIS A 34 -3.12 -3.84 -8.22
N ARG A 35 -3.64 -4.22 -9.39
CA ARG A 35 -2.84 -4.31 -10.62
C ARG A 35 -2.70 -2.96 -11.29
N LEU A 36 -3.82 -2.30 -11.62
CA LEU A 36 -3.78 -1.07 -12.39
C LEU A 36 -3.05 0.05 -11.66
N ALA A 37 -3.41 0.33 -10.40
CA ALA A 37 -2.79 1.41 -9.64
C ALA A 37 -1.28 1.20 -9.43
N LYS A 38 -0.85 -0.04 -9.16
CA LYS A 38 0.56 -0.41 -9.08
C LYS A 38 1.29 -0.15 -10.40
N TYR A 39 0.74 -0.62 -11.52
CA TYR A 39 1.38 -0.42 -12.82
C TYR A 39 1.40 1.04 -13.25
N VAL A 40 0.39 1.83 -12.91
CA VAL A 40 0.38 3.28 -13.13
C VAL A 40 1.52 3.96 -12.35
N ALA A 41 1.70 3.63 -11.08
CA ALA A 41 2.81 4.19 -10.29
C ALA A 41 4.18 3.82 -10.86
N ILE A 42 4.37 2.55 -11.28
CA ILE A 42 5.61 2.09 -11.93
C ILE A 42 5.83 2.81 -13.26
N ALA A 43 4.80 2.94 -14.09
CA ALA A 43 4.89 3.62 -15.38
C ALA A 43 5.24 5.10 -15.21
N LEU A 44 4.67 5.78 -14.23
CA LEU A 44 5.00 7.18 -13.91
C LEU A 44 6.46 7.33 -13.46
N ALA A 45 6.95 6.43 -12.60
CA ALA A 45 8.34 6.45 -12.16
C ALA A 45 9.31 6.20 -13.33
N ALA A 46 9.04 5.17 -14.14
CA ALA A 46 9.85 4.83 -15.31
C ALA A 46 9.84 5.95 -16.37
N ALA A 47 8.67 6.50 -16.70
CA ALA A 47 8.54 7.61 -17.64
C ALA A 47 9.28 8.86 -17.14
N SER A 48 9.18 9.16 -15.84
CA SER A 48 9.89 10.29 -15.21
C SER A 48 11.41 10.09 -15.27
N LEU A 49 11.89 8.87 -15.03
CA LEU A 49 13.31 8.55 -15.11
C LEU A 49 13.83 8.66 -16.54
N ILE A 50 13.17 8.03 -17.50
CA ILE A 50 13.59 8.02 -18.91
C ILE A 50 13.53 9.43 -19.50
N TYR A 51 12.42 10.14 -19.31
CA TYR A 51 12.26 11.49 -19.82
C TYR A 51 13.21 12.47 -19.13
N GLY A 52 13.38 12.33 -17.81
CA GLY A 52 14.32 13.13 -17.03
C GLY A 52 15.78 12.94 -17.49
N ALA A 53 16.19 11.70 -17.74
CA ALA A 53 17.51 11.38 -18.28
C ALA A 53 17.69 11.95 -19.70
N TYR A 54 16.71 11.76 -20.58
CA TYR A 54 16.75 12.28 -21.94
C TYR A 54 16.84 13.82 -21.99
N LYS A 55 16.08 14.51 -21.16
CA LYS A 55 16.08 15.98 -21.07
C LYS A 55 17.17 16.53 -20.12
N ARG A 56 17.98 15.66 -19.54
CA ARG A 56 18.98 16.02 -18.50
C ARG A 56 18.36 16.83 -17.34
N ASN A 57 17.13 16.51 -17.00
CA ASN A 57 16.40 17.14 -15.88
C ASN A 57 16.65 16.36 -14.59
N ALA A 58 17.62 16.81 -13.82
CA ALA A 58 18.01 16.16 -12.56
C ALA A 58 16.83 16.03 -11.55
N ARG A 59 15.90 17.00 -11.53
CA ARG A 59 14.76 16.95 -10.60
C ARG A 59 13.83 15.78 -10.89
N LEU A 60 13.52 15.54 -12.19
CA LEU A 60 12.70 14.39 -12.59
C LEU A 60 13.40 13.07 -12.28
N VAL A 61 14.70 12.99 -12.56
CA VAL A 61 15.50 11.80 -12.22
C VAL A 61 15.50 11.56 -10.72
N THR A 62 15.76 12.60 -9.91
CA THR A 62 15.75 12.48 -8.45
C THR A 62 14.37 12.06 -7.93
N ALA A 63 13.28 12.65 -8.43
CA ALA A 63 11.93 12.26 -8.04
C ALA A 63 11.64 10.79 -8.35
N ALA A 64 12.01 10.31 -9.55
CA ALA A 64 11.85 8.92 -9.94
C ALA A 64 12.67 7.96 -9.06
N LEU A 65 13.92 8.33 -8.74
CA LEU A 65 14.77 7.54 -7.83
C LEU A 65 14.21 7.50 -6.41
N LEU A 66 13.67 8.60 -5.90
CA LEU A 66 13.00 8.63 -4.59
C LEU A 66 11.75 7.75 -4.57
N MET A 67 10.95 7.74 -5.65
CA MET A 67 9.82 6.82 -5.80
C MET A 67 10.30 5.36 -5.75
N GLY A 68 11.33 5.01 -6.50
CA GLY A 68 11.90 3.65 -6.50
C GLY A 68 12.50 3.25 -5.15
N LEU A 69 13.23 4.16 -4.51
CA LEU A 69 13.80 3.93 -3.18
C LEU A 69 12.70 3.71 -2.13
N GLY A 70 11.65 4.51 -2.16
CA GLY A 70 10.50 4.33 -1.28
C GLY A 70 9.85 2.96 -1.46
N ALA A 71 9.66 2.51 -2.71
CA ALA A 71 9.16 1.16 -3.01
C ALA A 71 10.05 0.07 -2.44
N LEU A 72 11.37 0.22 -2.61
CA LEU A 72 12.37 -0.73 -2.11
C LEU A 72 12.32 -0.81 -0.57
N VAL A 73 12.36 0.34 0.10
CA VAL A 73 12.32 0.40 1.58
C VAL A 73 11.06 -0.27 2.13
N VAL A 74 9.89 0.07 1.57
CA VAL A 74 8.62 -0.55 1.98
C VAL A 74 8.63 -2.06 1.70
N GLY A 75 9.14 -2.49 0.55
CA GLY A 75 9.27 -3.90 0.21
C GLY A 75 10.15 -4.67 1.21
N VAL A 76 11.30 -4.11 1.57
CA VAL A 76 12.21 -4.70 2.57
C VAL A 76 11.53 -4.75 3.95
N LEU A 77 10.96 -3.64 4.42
CA LEU A 77 10.28 -3.61 5.71
C LEU A 77 9.13 -4.62 5.76
N LYS A 78 8.36 -4.74 4.68
CA LYS A 78 7.29 -5.72 4.58
C LYS A 78 7.82 -7.16 4.64
N SER A 79 8.93 -7.46 3.98
CA SER A 79 9.49 -8.82 3.93
C SER A 79 9.96 -9.34 5.29
N ILE A 80 10.38 -8.44 6.19
CA ILE A 80 10.85 -8.75 7.54
C ILE A 80 9.76 -8.55 8.61
N SER A 81 8.59 -8.07 8.24
CA SER A 81 7.50 -7.79 9.16
C SER A 81 6.80 -9.07 9.61
N HIS A 82 6.56 -9.19 10.91
CA HIS A 82 5.81 -10.28 11.53
C HIS A 82 4.34 -9.91 11.80
N HIS A 83 3.92 -8.69 11.45
CA HIS A 83 2.53 -8.27 11.62
C HIS A 83 1.65 -8.94 10.58
N SER A 84 0.70 -9.73 11.06
CA SER A 84 -0.29 -10.42 10.25
C SER A 84 -1.42 -9.48 9.80
N CYS A 85 -2.11 -9.90 8.77
CA CYS A 85 -3.22 -9.15 8.21
C CYS A 85 -4.49 -9.31 9.07
N PRO A 86 -5.46 -8.39 8.96
CA PRO A 86 -6.68 -8.45 9.78
C PRO A 86 -7.41 -9.79 9.71
N TRP A 87 -7.54 -10.39 8.54
CA TRP A 87 -8.21 -11.69 8.37
C TRP A 87 -7.44 -12.89 8.98
N ASP A 88 -6.13 -12.73 9.25
CA ASP A 88 -5.36 -13.76 9.96
C ASP A 88 -5.57 -13.70 11.47
N LEU A 89 -6.15 -12.60 11.99
CA LEU A 89 -6.35 -12.38 13.42
C LEU A 89 -7.51 -13.22 13.96
N VAL A 90 -7.37 -13.70 15.19
CA VAL A 90 -8.40 -14.46 15.91
C VAL A 90 -9.72 -13.70 15.96
N GLU A 91 -9.69 -12.38 16.07
CA GLU A 91 -10.87 -11.49 16.11
C GLU A 91 -11.74 -11.59 14.84
N TYR A 92 -11.14 -11.96 13.70
CA TYR A 92 -11.81 -12.08 12.39
C TYR A 92 -11.81 -13.51 11.86
N GLY A 93 -11.65 -14.51 12.75
CA GLY A 93 -11.73 -15.93 12.39
C GLY A 93 -10.39 -16.57 12.01
N GLY A 94 -9.28 -15.86 12.05
CA GLY A 94 -7.92 -16.39 11.85
C GLY A 94 -7.33 -17.03 13.10
N LYS A 95 -6.01 -17.17 13.14
CA LYS A 95 -5.26 -17.80 14.25
C LYS A 95 -4.18 -16.90 14.85
N ALA A 96 -3.89 -15.75 14.24
CA ALA A 96 -2.86 -14.84 14.70
C ALA A 96 -3.35 -13.93 15.83
N VAL A 97 -2.47 -13.64 16.77
CA VAL A 97 -2.75 -12.70 17.85
C VAL A 97 -2.28 -11.30 17.46
N SER A 98 -3.15 -10.31 17.68
CA SER A 98 -2.82 -8.89 17.49
C SER A 98 -1.85 -8.42 18.58
N TYR A 99 -0.85 -7.62 18.21
CA TYR A 99 0.09 -7.02 19.14
C TYR A 99 0.55 -5.64 18.65
N PRO A 100 0.90 -4.70 19.56
CA PRO A 100 1.33 -3.35 19.20
C PRO A 100 2.61 -3.36 18.36
N LEU A 101 2.70 -2.40 17.42
CA LEU A 101 3.74 -2.32 16.38
C LEU A 101 5.20 -2.39 16.90
N PHE A 102 5.44 -1.90 18.12
CA PHE A 102 6.78 -1.83 18.73
C PHE A 102 7.00 -2.81 19.88
N ASN A 103 6.08 -3.75 20.08
CA ASN A 103 6.23 -4.78 21.11
C ASN A 103 6.98 -6.00 20.60
N ALA A 104 7.42 -6.85 21.52
CA ALA A 104 8.00 -8.13 21.18
C ALA A 104 7.00 -8.99 20.40
N VAL A 105 7.51 -9.66 19.36
CA VAL A 105 6.70 -10.51 18.50
C VAL A 105 6.28 -11.76 19.27
N PRO A 106 4.97 -12.02 19.47
CA PRO A 106 4.50 -13.24 20.11
C PRO A 106 4.72 -14.47 19.21
N ALA A 107 4.80 -15.66 19.82
CA ALA A 107 5.04 -16.91 19.08
C ALA A 107 3.90 -17.25 18.10
N ASP A 108 2.70 -16.77 18.37
CA ASP A 108 1.46 -16.95 17.62
C ASP A 108 1.08 -15.71 16.79
N SER A 109 2.07 -14.93 16.37
CA SER A 109 1.88 -13.72 15.56
C SER A 109 1.34 -14.00 14.13
N GLY A 110 1.32 -15.25 13.71
CA GLY A 110 0.81 -15.67 12.40
C GLY A 110 1.83 -15.51 11.25
N PRO A 111 1.36 -15.51 9.98
CA PRO A 111 2.24 -15.51 8.81
C PRO A 111 3.00 -14.20 8.59
N GLY A 112 2.54 -13.10 9.17
CA GLY A 112 3.18 -11.80 9.04
C GLY A 112 3.07 -11.16 7.67
N ARG A 113 4.01 -10.26 7.36
CA ARG A 113 4.19 -9.58 6.05
C ARG A 113 3.01 -8.68 5.62
N CYS A 114 2.17 -8.23 6.54
CA CYS A 114 1.07 -7.35 6.20
C CYS A 114 1.41 -5.86 6.38
N PHE A 115 2.33 -5.53 7.26
CA PHE A 115 2.75 -4.16 7.51
C PHE A 115 4.23 -3.95 7.11
N PRO A 116 4.59 -2.81 6.52
CA PRO A 116 3.75 -1.71 6.03
C PRO A 116 2.96 -2.08 4.76
N GLY A 117 1.86 -1.34 4.52
CA GLY A 117 0.99 -1.56 3.36
C GLY A 117 1.66 -1.23 2.02
N GLY A 118 2.17 -2.24 1.31
CA GLY A 118 2.91 -2.04 0.05
C GLY A 118 2.10 -1.37 -1.05
N HIS A 119 0.80 -1.66 -1.15
CA HIS A 119 -0.10 -1.05 -2.15
C HIS A 119 -0.35 0.42 -1.85
N ALA A 120 -0.75 0.76 -0.63
CA ALA A 120 -0.94 2.15 -0.21
C ALA A 120 0.33 2.99 -0.44
N SER A 121 1.51 2.44 -0.11
CA SER A 121 2.77 3.12 -0.34
C SER A 121 3.05 3.37 -1.81
N SER A 122 2.69 2.46 -2.71
CA SER A 122 2.83 2.66 -4.16
C SER A 122 2.00 3.85 -4.66
N GLY A 123 0.78 4.03 -4.15
CA GLY A 123 -0.03 5.22 -4.42
C GLY A 123 0.61 6.50 -3.89
N PHE A 124 1.03 6.50 -2.63
CA PHE A 124 1.68 7.66 -2.01
C PHE A 124 3.00 8.06 -2.68
N MET A 125 3.73 7.15 -3.29
CA MET A 125 4.97 7.47 -4.00
C MET A 125 4.80 8.46 -5.15
N VAL A 126 3.61 8.55 -5.75
CA VAL A 126 3.28 9.53 -6.80
C VAL A 126 3.47 10.97 -6.29
N MET A 127 3.31 11.19 -4.98
CA MET A 127 3.59 12.49 -4.36
C MET A 127 5.06 12.93 -4.54
N GLY A 128 5.98 12.01 -4.76
CA GLY A 128 7.40 12.32 -5.03
C GLY A 128 7.59 13.22 -6.26
N LEU A 129 6.66 13.18 -7.22
CA LEU A 129 6.68 14.06 -8.38
C LEU A 129 6.47 15.54 -8.04
N PHE A 130 5.96 15.86 -6.84
CA PHE A 130 5.90 17.23 -6.35
C PHE A 130 7.26 17.92 -6.46
N PHE A 131 8.33 17.25 -6.06
CA PHE A 131 9.68 17.83 -6.08
C PHE A 131 10.20 18.11 -7.49
N ALA A 132 9.67 17.41 -8.50
CA ALA A 132 10.03 17.66 -9.89
C ALA A 132 9.40 18.96 -10.43
N PHE A 133 8.16 19.28 -10.00
CA PHE A 133 7.34 20.33 -10.64
C PHE A 133 7.11 21.58 -9.77
N TRP A 134 7.41 21.56 -8.47
CA TRP A 134 6.99 22.61 -7.53
C TRP A 134 7.49 24.02 -7.88
N ARG A 135 8.64 24.17 -8.54
CA ARG A 135 9.18 25.48 -8.93
C ARG A 135 8.62 25.99 -10.25
N GLU A 136 8.43 25.14 -11.22
CA GLU A 136 8.08 25.53 -12.59
C GLU A 136 6.58 25.43 -12.87
N ARG A 137 5.92 24.45 -12.26
CA ARG A 137 4.50 24.14 -12.46
C ARG A 137 3.82 23.80 -11.12
N PRO A 138 3.66 24.77 -10.19
CA PRO A 138 3.18 24.48 -8.83
C PRO A 138 1.79 23.84 -8.81
N ARG A 139 0.90 24.18 -9.76
CA ARG A 139 -0.42 23.54 -9.87
C ARG A 139 -0.28 22.06 -10.18
N LEU A 140 0.60 21.68 -11.10
CA LEU A 140 0.87 20.28 -11.42
C LEU A 140 1.50 19.54 -10.23
N ALA A 141 2.40 20.20 -9.49
CA ALA A 141 3.00 19.63 -8.29
C ALA A 141 1.93 19.25 -7.26
N TRP A 142 1.02 20.18 -6.94
CA TRP A 142 -0.08 19.90 -6.01
C TRP A 142 -1.08 18.88 -6.54
N THR A 143 -1.31 18.81 -7.85
CA THR A 143 -2.10 17.74 -8.47
C THR A 143 -1.45 16.37 -8.23
N CYS A 144 -0.12 16.25 -8.37
CA CYS A 144 0.58 15.00 -8.06
C CYS A 144 0.43 14.60 -6.58
N VAL A 145 0.45 15.57 -5.66
CA VAL A 145 0.18 15.30 -4.23
C VAL A 145 -1.24 14.79 -4.04
N ALA A 146 -2.23 15.50 -4.57
CA ALA A 146 -3.63 15.10 -4.44
C ALA A 146 -3.89 13.70 -5.02
N LEU A 147 -3.37 13.42 -6.21
CA LEU A 147 -3.47 12.10 -6.84
C LEU A 147 -2.78 11.02 -6.01
N GLY A 148 -1.58 11.30 -5.50
CA GLY A 148 -0.86 10.34 -4.65
C GLY A 148 -1.59 10.03 -3.36
N VAL A 149 -2.19 11.05 -2.71
CA VAL A 149 -3.02 10.84 -1.52
C VAL A 149 -4.26 10.02 -1.84
N VAL A 150 -5.00 10.39 -2.89
CA VAL A 150 -6.21 9.65 -3.30
C VAL A 150 -5.87 8.20 -3.65
N MET A 151 -4.86 7.98 -4.48
CA MET A 151 -4.42 6.63 -4.84
C MET A 151 -3.97 5.83 -3.61
N GLY A 152 -3.16 6.43 -2.73
CA GLY A 152 -2.66 5.77 -1.53
C GLY A 152 -3.78 5.37 -0.58
N LEU A 153 -4.77 6.25 -0.39
CA LEU A 153 -5.95 5.95 0.44
C LEU A 153 -6.82 4.88 -0.20
N LEU A 154 -7.16 4.98 -1.49
CA LEU A 154 -7.97 3.98 -2.19
C LEU A 154 -7.30 2.60 -2.14
N MET A 155 -5.98 2.53 -2.41
CA MET A 155 -5.23 1.28 -2.33
C MET A 155 -5.09 0.77 -0.89
N GLY A 156 -5.06 1.65 0.10
CA GLY A 156 -5.04 1.29 1.52
C GLY A 156 -6.38 0.71 1.97
N PHE A 157 -7.49 1.35 1.61
CA PHE A 157 -8.83 0.88 1.94
C PHE A 157 -9.18 -0.44 1.24
N GLY A 158 -8.88 -0.58 -0.06
CA GLY A 158 -9.20 -1.80 -0.80
C GLY A 158 -8.41 -3.03 -0.35
N ARG A 159 -7.37 -2.87 0.47
CA ARG A 159 -6.56 -3.97 0.96
C ARG A 159 -7.14 -4.70 2.18
N SER A 160 -8.06 -4.11 2.90
CA SER A 160 -8.75 -4.80 4.00
C SER A 160 -9.43 -6.08 3.52
N GLU A 161 -9.54 -6.27 2.20
CA GLU A 161 -10.39 -7.24 1.54
C GLU A 161 -9.68 -8.37 0.77
N GLU A 162 -8.36 -8.24 0.43
CA GLU A 162 -7.87 -8.91 -0.79
C GLU A 162 -6.93 -10.13 -0.63
N HIS A 163 -6.43 -10.51 0.54
CA HIS A 163 -5.23 -11.36 0.63
C HIS A 163 -5.44 -12.87 0.91
N THR A 164 -6.43 -13.54 0.32
CA THR A 164 -6.49 -15.02 0.34
C THR A 164 -6.11 -15.71 -0.97
N SER A 165 -6.00 -14.99 -2.09
CA SER A 165 -5.79 -15.62 -3.40
C SER A 165 -4.34 -16.02 -3.73
N GLU A 166 -3.33 -15.44 -3.07
CA GLU A 166 -1.92 -15.76 -3.38
C GLU A 166 -1.42 -17.07 -2.74
N LEU A 167 -2.06 -17.57 -1.69
CA LEU A 167 -1.67 -18.83 -1.03
C LEU A 167 -2.31 -20.07 -1.64
N GLN A 168 -3.29 -19.93 -2.54
CA GLN A 168 -3.92 -21.07 -3.24
C GLN A 168 -3.28 -21.38 -4.59
N SER A 169 -2.30 -20.59 -5.04
CA SER A 169 -1.62 -20.79 -6.33
C SER A 169 -0.17 -21.31 -6.21
N LEU A 170 0.24 -21.75 -5.03
CA LEU A 170 1.46 -22.54 -4.80
C LEU A 170 1.08 -23.95 -4.34
#